data_8ec51fc819bfec2fd4aff5bb17182585
#
_entry.id   8ec51fc819bfec2fd4aff5bb17182585
#
_cell.length_a   1.000
_cell.length_b   1.000
_cell.length_c   1.000
_cell.angle_alpha   90.00
_cell.angle_beta   90.00
_cell.angle_gamma   90.00
#
_symmetry.space_group_name_H-M   'P 1'
#
loop_
_entity.id
_entity.type
_entity.pdbx_description
1 polymer ?
#
loop_
_entity_poly.entity_id
_entity_poly.type
_entity_poly.pdbx_seq_one_letter_code
_entity_poly.pdbx_strand_id
1 'polypeptide(L)'
;MKIFKTKAAKLSGTNFSEVNGKAKDIYNQIRRKTKRRPYIRSLYFKKDKIFLEFFWQHLFEKQNWRDRTRRLKYFPCAIELIRNNSYDPISKENPNKRIEILHRFAGMTKNNDLFFVQIKENKKSGQKWLVSVFPADE
;
A
#
# COMPACT_ATOMS: atom_id res chain seq x y z
N MET A 1 -1.48 16.15 -10.95
CA MET A 1 -1.69 14.70 -10.72
C MET A 1 -3.11 14.46 -10.27
N LYS A 2 -3.78 13.48 -10.86
CA LYS A 2 -5.10 13.07 -10.41
C LYS A 2 -4.99 12.20 -9.16
N ILE A 3 -5.91 12.40 -8.24
CA ILE A 3 -5.89 11.70 -6.94
C ILE A 3 -7.12 10.81 -6.83
N PHE A 4 -6.88 9.54 -6.50
CA PHE A 4 -7.96 8.58 -6.30
C PHE A 4 -8.59 8.80 -4.93
N LYS A 5 -9.92 9.01 -4.89
CA LYS A 5 -10.62 9.15 -3.62
C LYS A 5 -11.23 7.81 -3.21
N THR A 6 -10.87 7.33 -2.02
CA THR A 6 -11.37 6.05 -1.51
C THR A 6 -12.75 6.22 -0.87
N LYS A 7 -13.52 5.15 -0.86
CA LYS A 7 -14.76 5.05 -0.07
C LYS A 7 -14.44 4.71 1.38
N ALA A 8 -13.31 4.05 1.61
CA ALA A 8 -12.86 3.68 2.93
C ALA A 8 -12.24 4.86 3.66
N ALA A 9 -12.41 4.88 4.97
CA ALA A 9 -11.70 5.78 5.87
C ALA A 9 -10.49 5.07 6.46
N LYS A 10 -9.59 5.84 7.09
CA LYS A 10 -8.50 5.26 7.87
C LYS A 10 -9.07 4.36 8.98
N LEU A 11 -8.30 3.36 9.37
CA LEU A 11 -8.63 2.57 10.55
C LEU A 11 -8.62 3.46 11.79
N SER A 12 -9.59 3.24 12.67
CA SER A 12 -9.63 3.93 13.95
C SER A 12 -8.81 3.17 14.99
N GLY A 13 -8.33 3.88 16.00
CA GLY A 13 -7.58 3.29 17.08
C GLY A 13 -6.56 4.27 17.64
N THR A 14 -6.17 4.05 18.91
CA THR A 14 -5.26 4.94 19.62
C THR A 14 -3.85 4.36 19.78
N ASN A 15 -3.70 3.05 19.66
CA ASN A 15 -2.41 2.41 19.83
C ASN A 15 -2.14 1.40 18.70
N PHE A 16 -0.88 1.00 18.58
CA PHE A 16 -0.44 0.10 17.52
C PHE A 16 -1.16 -1.25 17.57
N SER A 17 -1.33 -1.83 18.75
CA SER A 17 -1.93 -3.16 18.89
C SER A 17 -3.35 -3.19 18.32
N GLU A 18 -4.16 -2.18 18.64
CA GLU A 18 -5.53 -2.07 18.14
C GLU A 18 -5.58 -1.91 16.63
N VAL A 19 -4.80 -0.99 16.09
CA VAL A 19 -4.75 -0.74 14.65
C VAL A 19 -4.18 -1.94 13.90
N ASN A 20 -3.13 -2.55 14.44
CA ASN A 20 -2.51 -3.73 13.84
C ASN A 20 -3.48 -4.91 13.78
N GLY A 21 -4.29 -5.11 14.85
CA GLY A 21 -5.32 -6.14 14.86
C GLY A 21 -6.31 -5.99 13.71
N LYS A 22 -6.81 -4.76 13.51
CA LYS A 22 -7.75 -4.46 12.42
C LYS A 22 -7.12 -4.64 11.04
N ALA A 23 -5.89 -4.18 10.86
CA ALA A 23 -5.18 -4.33 9.60
C ALA A 23 -4.86 -5.80 9.29
N LYS A 24 -4.47 -6.56 10.31
CA LYS A 24 -4.20 -8.00 10.16
C LYS A 24 -5.46 -8.77 9.78
N ASP A 25 -6.64 -8.38 10.27
CA ASP A 25 -7.89 -9.02 9.87
C ASP A 25 -8.12 -8.86 8.37
N ILE A 26 -7.89 -7.66 7.83
CA ILE A 26 -7.98 -7.39 6.38
C ILE A 26 -6.98 -8.25 5.62
N TYR A 27 -5.74 -8.25 6.08
CA TYR A 27 -4.66 -9.03 5.47
C TYR A 27 -4.96 -10.52 5.46
N ASN A 28 -5.47 -11.05 6.56
CA ASN A 28 -5.81 -12.46 6.69
C ASN A 28 -6.96 -12.85 5.77
N GLN A 29 -7.94 -11.98 5.55
CA GLN A 29 -9.00 -12.22 4.58
C GLN A 29 -8.44 -12.36 3.18
N ILE A 30 -7.46 -11.53 2.82
CA ILE A 30 -6.77 -11.61 1.53
C ILE A 30 -5.99 -12.91 1.43
N ARG A 31 -5.26 -13.30 2.48
CA ARG A 31 -4.48 -14.53 2.52
C ARG A 31 -5.33 -15.77 2.27
N ARG A 32 -6.53 -15.80 2.83
CA ARG A 32 -7.44 -16.95 2.66
C ARG A 32 -7.89 -17.16 1.22
N LYS A 33 -7.90 -16.09 0.42
CA LYS A 33 -8.31 -16.12 -0.97
C LYS A 33 -7.16 -16.41 -1.93
N THR A 34 -5.94 -16.40 -1.43
CA THR A 34 -4.73 -16.62 -2.23
C THR A 34 -4.00 -17.85 -1.70
N LYS A 35 -3.55 -18.74 -2.62
CA LYS A 35 -3.06 -20.05 -2.20
C LYS A 35 -1.66 -20.05 -1.58
N ARG A 36 -0.73 -19.23 -2.09
CA ARG A 36 0.68 -19.28 -1.69
C ARG A 36 1.18 -17.98 -1.06
N ARG A 37 1.03 -16.89 -1.79
CA ARG A 37 1.50 -15.56 -1.35
C ARG A 37 0.34 -14.60 -1.41
N PRO A 38 0.12 -13.80 -0.36
CA PRO A 38 -0.97 -12.83 -0.39
C PRO A 38 -0.74 -11.75 -1.44
N TYR A 39 -1.75 -11.54 -2.28
CA TYR A 39 -1.71 -10.53 -3.33
C TYR A 39 -3.11 -9.96 -3.58
N ILE A 40 -3.14 -8.79 -4.19
CA ILE A 40 -4.37 -8.20 -4.76
C ILE A 40 -4.07 -7.81 -6.19
N ARG A 41 -5.12 -7.65 -7.01
CA ARG A 41 -4.93 -7.30 -8.41
C ARG A 41 -5.11 -5.79 -8.60
N SER A 42 -4.22 -5.21 -9.38
CA SER A 42 -4.19 -3.77 -9.66
C SER A 42 -4.95 -3.44 -10.93
N LEU A 43 -5.91 -2.52 -10.85
CA LEU A 43 -6.58 -2.03 -12.05
C LEU A 43 -5.60 -1.30 -12.97
N TYR A 44 -4.77 -0.44 -12.40
CA TYR A 44 -3.78 0.34 -13.18
C TYR A 44 -2.83 -0.57 -13.96
N PHE A 45 -2.34 -1.63 -13.33
CA PHE A 45 -1.42 -2.58 -13.96
C PHE A 45 -2.14 -3.73 -14.65
N LYS A 46 -3.36 -3.50 -15.16
CA LYS A 46 -4.11 -4.45 -15.99
C LYS A 46 -4.31 -5.81 -15.32
N LYS A 47 -4.70 -5.80 -14.06
CA LYS A 47 -4.96 -6.98 -13.23
C LYS A 47 -3.72 -7.76 -12.81
N ASP A 48 -2.54 -7.19 -12.93
CA ASP A 48 -1.32 -7.78 -12.38
C ASP A 48 -1.44 -7.95 -10.87
N LYS A 49 -0.79 -8.98 -10.36
CA LYS A 49 -0.73 -9.24 -8.92
C LYS A 49 0.21 -8.26 -8.24
N ILE A 50 -0.26 -7.69 -7.14
CA ILE A 50 0.57 -6.86 -6.25
C ILE A 50 0.74 -7.64 -4.95
N PHE A 51 1.94 -8.11 -4.68
CA PHE A 51 2.22 -8.91 -3.48
C PHE A 51 2.33 -8.01 -2.25
N LEU A 52 1.85 -8.48 -1.11
CA LEU A 52 1.67 -7.64 0.08
C LEU A 52 2.69 -7.90 1.20
N GLU A 53 3.48 -8.95 1.12
CA GLU A 53 4.37 -9.35 2.22
C GLU A 53 5.43 -8.32 2.58
N PHE A 54 5.98 -7.61 1.59
CA PHE A 54 7.02 -6.61 1.85
C PHE A 54 6.50 -5.37 2.60
N PHE A 55 5.22 -5.09 2.51
CA PHE A 55 4.61 -3.98 3.26
C PHE A 55 4.85 -4.17 4.76
N TRP A 56 4.55 -5.36 5.28
CA TRP A 56 4.72 -5.65 6.70
C TRP A 56 6.18 -5.57 7.12
N GLN A 57 7.08 -6.17 6.32
CA GLN A 57 8.51 -6.14 6.59
C GLN A 57 9.03 -4.71 6.63
N HIS A 58 8.67 -3.90 5.63
CA HIS A 58 9.10 -2.51 5.54
C HIS A 58 8.52 -1.66 6.69
N LEU A 59 7.29 -1.93 7.08
CA LEU A 59 6.65 -1.24 8.20
C LEU A 59 7.45 -1.44 9.48
N PHE A 60 7.91 -2.67 9.75
CA PHE A 60 8.65 -2.99 10.97
C PHE A 60 10.10 -2.48 10.96
N GLU A 61 10.60 -2.03 9.82
CA GLU A 61 11.89 -1.33 9.77
C GLU A 61 11.78 0.07 10.38
N LYS A 62 10.59 0.64 10.49
CA LYS A 62 10.37 1.91 11.17
C LYS A 62 10.47 1.70 12.68
N GLN A 63 11.37 2.43 13.32
CA GLN A 63 11.59 2.27 14.77
C GLN A 63 10.52 2.95 15.62
N ASN A 64 9.89 3.98 15.07
CA ASN A 64 8.88 4.76 15.79
C ASN A 64 7.50 4.10 15.71
N TRP A 65 6.98 3.67 16.88
CA TRP A 65 5.67 3.03 16.96
C TRP A 65 4.52 3.92 16.49
N ARG A 66 4.62 5.23 16.77
CA ARG A 66 3.63 6.20 16.33
C ARG A 66 3.59 6.27 14.80
N ASP A 67 4.73 6.26 14.17
CA ASP A 67 4.83 6.28 12.71
C ASP A 67 4.27 4.99 12.09
N ARG A 68 4.59 3.84 12.68
CA ARG A 68 4.01 2.55 12.23
C ARG A 68 2.49 2.58 12.31
N THR A 69 1.95 3.08 13.42
CA THR A 69 0.51 3.18 13.64
C THR A 69 -0.14 4.10 12.61
N ARG A 70 0.44 5.27 12.37
CA ARG A 70 -0.06 6.23 11.38
C ARG A 70 -0.14 5.61 9.98
N ARG A 71 0.93 4.95 9.56
CA ARG A 71 0.98 4.31 8.24
C ARG A 71 -0.02 3.18 8.12
N LEU A 72 -0.12 2.36 9.14
CA LEU A 72 -0.97 1.18 9.15
C LEU A 72 -2.46 1.53 9.08
N LYS A 73 -2.84 2.69 9.59
CA LYS A 73 -4.22 3.17 9.51
C LYS A 73 -4.72 3.31 8.08
N TYR A 74 -3.82 3.56 7.12
CA TYR A 74 -4.18 3.71 5.71
C TYR A 74 -4.25 2.38 4.95
N PHE A 75 -4.01 1.26 5.60
CA PHE A 75 -3.96 -0.04 4.92
C PHE A 75 -5.22 -0.34 4.10
N PRO A 76 -6.45 -0.23 4.65
CA PRO A 76 -7.66 -0.50 3.85
C PRO A 76 -7.82 0.47 2.68
N CYS A 77 -7.38 1.71 2.85
CA CYS A 77 -7.43 2.71 1.78
C CYS A 77 -6.44 2.37 0.66
N ALA A 78 -5.26 1.87 1.02
CA ALA A 78 -4.26 1.42 0.05
C ALA A 78 -4.76 0.23 -0.75
N ILE A 79 -5.41 -0.74 -0.10
CA ILE A 79 -5.99 -1.90 -0.77
C ILE A 79 -7.04 -1.46 -1.79
N GLU A 80 -7.93 -0.56 -1.40
CA GLU A 80 -8.96 -0.04 -2.30
C GLU A 80 -8.33 0.71 -3.48
N LEU A 81 -7.33 1.54 -3.22
CA LEU A 81 -6.64 2.28 -4.28
C LEU A 81 -6.01 1.32 -5.29
N ILE A 82 -5.28 0.33 -4.84
CA ILE A 82 -4.65 -0.64 -5.74
C ILE A 82 -5.68 -1.33 -6.62
N ARG A 83 -6.80 -1.74 -6.04
CA ARG A 83 -7.85 -2.47 -6.77
C ARG A 83 -8.59 -1.63 -7.80
N ASN A 84 -8.73 -0.32 -7.57
CA ASN A 84 -9.69 0.50 -8.31
C ASN A 84 -9.12 1.73 -9.00
N ASN A 85 -7.90 2.13 -8.68
CA ASN A 85 -7.31 3.33 -9.25
C ASN A 85 -6.80 3.10 -10.68
N SER A 86 -7.17 3.99 -11.59
CA SER A 86 -6.68 4.00 -12.97
C SER A 86 -5.78 5.20 -13.29
N TYR A 87 -5.57 6.09 -12.32
CA TYR A 87 -4.76 7.29 -12.53
C TYR A 87 -3.27 6.97 -12.49
N ASP A 88 -2.47 7.69 -13.28
CA ASP A 88 -1.03 7.47 -13.38
C ASP A 88 -0.30 7.78 -12.08
N PRO A 89 0.67 6.96 -11.69
CA PRO A 89 1.57 7.27 -10.59
C PRO A 89 2.72 8.17 -11.06
N ILE A 90 3.50 8.67 -10.12
CA ILE A 90 4.82 9.18 -10.40
C ILE A 90 5.78 8.00 -10.30
N SER A 91 6.50 7.73 -11.39
CA SER A 91 7.38 6.55 -11.48
C SER A 91 8.82 6.97 -11.74
N LYS A 92 9.76 6.30 -11.08
CA LYS A 92 11.18 6.53 -11.30
C LYS A 92 11.99 5.29 -10.96
N GLU A 93 13.18 5.17 -11.59
CA GLU A 93 14.09 4.09 -11.28
C GLU A 93 14.62 4.23 -9.85
N ASN A 94 14.81 3.09 -9.18
CA ASN A 94 15.49 3.07 -7.91
C ASN A 94 16.98 3.39 -8.14
N PRO A 95 17.52 4.48 -7.58
CA PRO A 95 18.90 4.86 -7.83
C PRO A 95 19.93 3.83 -7.34
N ASN A 96 19.55 3.01 -6.37
CA ASN A 96 20.43 1.99 -5.80
C ASN A 96 20.29 0.64 -6.51
N LYS A 97 19.27 0.47 -7.34
CA LYS A 97 19.01 -0.80 -8.02
C LYS A 97 18.19 -0.54 -9.29
N ARG A 98 18.89 -0.29 -10.39
CA ARG A 98 18.29 0.15 -11.66
C ARG A 98 17.28 -0.81 -12.28
N ILE A 99 17.31 -2.08 -11.87
CA ILE A 99 16.31 -3.05 -12.31
C ILE A 99 14.93 -2.82 -11.68
N GLU A 100 14.85 -1.95 -10.67
CA GLU A 100 13.60 -1.66 -9.97
C GLU A 100 13.05 -0.30 -10.33
N ILE A 101 11.73 -0.25 -10.52
CA ILE A 101 10.98 1.00 -10.65
C ILE A 101 10.14 1.16 -9.40
N LEU A 102 10.08 2.38 -8.88
CA LEU A 102 9.20 2.75 -7.79
C LEU A 102 8.06 3.59 -8.35
N HIS A 103 6.82 3.14 -8.14
CA HIS A 103 5.60 3.81 -8.56
C HIS A 103 4.91 4.39 -7.33
N ARG A 104 4.68 5.70 -7.31
CA ARG A 104 4.01 6.37 -6.21
C ARG A 104 2.64 6.86 -6.66
N PHE A 105 1.60 6.30 -6.06
CA PHE A 105 0.22 6.69 -6.31
C PHE A 105 -0.27 7.62 -5.21
N ALA A 106 -1.12 8.59 -5.57
CA ALA A 106 -1.73 9.49 -4.61
C ALA A 106 -3.18 9.10 -4.38
N GLY A 107 -3.57 9.05 -3.12
CA GLY A 107 -4.94 8.76 -2.71
C GLY A 107 -5.45 9.76 -1.69
N MET A 108 -6.76 9.84 -1.57
CA MET A 108 -7.41 10.66 -0.56
C MET A 108 -8.50 9.82 0.08
N THR A 109 -8.50 9.76 1.41
CA THR A 109 -9.49 8.97 2.13
C THR A 109 -10.87 9.60 2.07
N LYS A 110 -11.89 8.86 2.49
CA LYS A 110 -13.25 9.36 2.63
C LYS A 110 -13.31 10.70 3.37
N ASN A 111 -12.46 10.87 4.37
CA ASN A 111 -12.43 12.07 5.22
C ASN A 111 -11.38 13.10 4.75
N ASN A 112 -10.93 13.01 3.50
CA ASN A 112 -10.02 13.97 2.86
C ASN A 112 -8.58 13.97 3.41
N ASP A 113 -8.12 12.84 3.93
CA ASP A 113 -6.72 12.67 4.31
C ASP A 113 -5.91 12.22 3.11
N LEU A 114 -4.93 13.00 2.70
CA LEU A 114 -4.05 12.67 1.58
C LEU A 114 -2.99 11.65 2.00
N PHE A 115 -2.80 10.62 1.18
CA PHE A 115 -1.79 9.59 1.44
C PHE A 115 -1.17 9.10 0.15
N PHE A 116 -0.05 8.39 0.27
CA PHE A 116 0.65 7.82 -0.87
C PHE A 116 0.81 6.30 -0.70
N VAL A 117 0.77 5.61 -1.84
CA VAL A 117 0.99 4.17 -1.94
C VAL A 117 2.17 3.96 -2.86
N GLN A 118 3.20 3.26 -2.39
CA GLN A 118 4.39 3.01 -3.19
C GLN A 118 4.48 1.53 -3.56
N ILE A 119 4.57 1.27 -4.86
CA ILE A 119 4.69 -0.06 -5.43
C ILE A 119 6.03 -0.17 -6.12
N LYS A 120 6.75 -1.26 -5.83
CA LYS A 120 8.02 -1.59 -6.47
C LYS A 120 7.76 -2.59 -7.59
N GLU A 121 8.38 -2.35 -8.74
CA GLU A 121 8.31 -3.26 -9.88
C GLU A 121 9.70 -3.70 -10.27
N ASN A 122 9.89 -5.01 -10.51
CA ASN A 122 11.11 -5.53 -11.12
C ASN A 122 10.92 -5.47 -12.65
N LYS A 123 11.76 -4.68 -13.34
CA LYS A 123 11.64 -4.47 -14.78
C LYS A 123 11.79 -5.76 -15.57
N LYS A 124 12.61 -6.68 -15.09
CA LYS A 124 12.93 -7.91 -15.83
C LYS A 124 11.82 -8.93 -15.72
N SER A 125 11.31 -9.17 -14.52
CA SER A 125 10.27 -10.17 -14.27
C SER A 125 8.84 -9.61 -14.39
N GLY A 126 8.68 -8.32 -14.24
CA GLY A 126 7.37 -7.67 -14.16
C GLY A 126 6.67 -7.84 -12.81
N GLN A 127 7.31 -8.51 -11.87
CA GLN A 127 6.75 -8.70 -10.53
C GLN A 127 6.61 -7.38 -9.78
N LYS A 128 5.52 -7.26 -9.01
CA LYS A 128 5.21 -6.01 -8.31
C LYS A 128 4.85 -6.28 -6.84
N TRP A 129 5.25 -5.36 -5.96
CA TRP A 129 5.04 -5.47 -4.52
C TRP A 129 4.58 -4.14 -3.94
N LEU A 130 3.64 -4.21 -3.00
CA LEU A 130 3.35 -3.06 -2.14
C LEU A 130 4.51 -2.91 -1.15
N VAL A 131 5.16 -1.76 -1.16
CA VAL A 131 6.32 -1.51 -0.30
C VAL A 131 5.95 -0.62 0.87
N SER A 132 5.21 0.46 0.61
CA SER A 132 4.98 1.49 1.61
C SER A 132 3.64 2.18 1.40
N VAL A 133 3.04 2.56 2.52
CA VAL A 133 1.85 3.42 2.58
C VAL A 133 2.15 4.49 3.62
N PHE A 134 1.95 5.76 3.29
CA PHE A 134 2.27 6.83 4.24
C PHE A 134 1.43 8.08 4.01
N PRO A 135 1.14 8.83 5.09
CA PRO A 135 0.41 10.09 4.95
C PRO A 135 1.27 11.15 4.28
N ALA A 136 0.61 12.09 3.60
CA ALA A 136 1.31 13.13 2.84
C ALA A 136 2.06 14.14 3.72
N ASP A 137 1.67 14.27 4.97
CA ASP A 137 2.26 15.21 5.92
C ASP A 137 3.47 14.62 6.67
N GLU A 138 3.95 13.49 6.26
CA GLU A 138 5.10 12.82 6.86
C GLU A 138 6.43 13.26 6.26
#